data_a7a4417e80526850d29530ce69fb1d23
#
_entry.id   a7a4417e80526850d29530ce69fb1d23
#
_cell.length_a   1.000
_cell.length_b   1.000
_cell.length_c   1.000
_cell.angle_alpha   90.00
_cell.angle_beta   90.00
_cell.angle_gamma   90.00
#
_symmetry.space_group_name_H-M   'P 1'
#
loop_
_entity.id
_entity.type
_entity.pdbx_description
1 polymer ?
#
loop_
_entity_poly.entity_id
_entity_poly.type
_entity_poly.pdbx_seq_one_letter_code
_entity_poly.pdbx_strand_id
1 'polypeptide(L)'
;MKRRKNRHIEEDETLQIKMEKGSKMEKGLIKKYKTILPAELLEIWENYGQGDLLDGYLRVINPEEYQELLNETYFRGEFSVPIMTKAFGDIITLEKGEYIGIVKYKNGNFIIAVNGFDLFIQNLMDDYYLGKYFQIPQYEEAVKRLGKLEHDECYGYVPLLGLGGSERVENLSKVNIRVHIEIITQLTGKIGM
;
A
#
# COMPACT_ATOMS: atom_id res chain seq x y z
N MET A 1 7.01 -46.63 29.03
CA MET A 1 8.06 -45.67 28.62
C MET A 1 7.55 -44.93 27.38
N LYS A 2 6.93 -43.74 27.55
CA LYS A 2 6.36 -42.94 26.46
C LYS A 2 7.41 -41.90 26.06
N ARG A 3 7.97 -42.03 24.85
CA ARG A 3 8.84 -40.99 24.26
C ARG A 3 7.99 -39.75 23.90
N ARG A 4 8.22 -38.65 24.61
CA ARG A 4 7.80 -37.31 24.18
C ARG A 4 8.62 -36.91 22.95
N LYS A 5 7.96 -36.79 21.81
CA LYS A 5 8.53 -36.08 20.63
C LYS A 5 8.55 -34.58 20.96
N ASN A 6 9.74 -34.02 21.10
CA ASN A 6 9.96 -32.60 21.02
C ASN A 6 9.58 -32.17 19.57
N ARG A 7 8.49 -31.44 19.42
CA ARG A 7 8.27 -30.60 18.27
C ARG A 7 9.21 -29.40 18.44
N HIS A 8 10.29 -29.38 17.68
CA HIS A 8 10.92 -28.12 17.35
C HIS A 8 9.88 -27.30 16.59
N ILE A 9 9.56 -26.15 17.11
CA ILE A 9 8.85 -25.09 16.39
C ILE A 9 9.87 -24.66 15.33
N GLU A 10 9.64 -25.04 14.07
CA GLU A 10 10.32 -24.47 12.92
C GLU A 10 9.98 -22.98 12.96
N GLU A 11 11.00 -22.15 12.99
CA GLU A 11 10.88 -20.71 12.86
C GLU A 11 10.14 -20.45 11.54
N ASP A 12 9.09 -19.67 11.62
CA ASP A 12 8.06 -19.43 10.63
C ASP A 12 8.69 -18.82 9.35
N GLU A 13 8.70 -19.55 8.24
CA GLU A 13 9.15 -19.10 6.91
C GLU A 13 8.25 -17.99 6.31
N THR A 14 7.35 -17.39 7.07
CA THR A 14 6.19 -16.64 6.57
C THR A 14 6.46 -15.21 6.16
N LEU A 15 7.66 -14.63 6.30
CA LEU A 15 7.96 -13.28 5.82
C LEU A 15 9.37 -13.17 5.25
N GLN A 16 9.60 -13.75 4.07
CA GLN A 16 10.84 -13.53 3.30
C GLN A 16 10.87 -12.19 2.55
N ILE A 17 9.82 -11.37 2.65
CA ILE A 17 9.82 -10.03 2.05
C ILE A 17 10.68 -9.13 2.90
N LYS A 18 11.69 -8.52 2.28
CA LYS A 18 12.51 -7.49 2.91
C LYS A 18 11.64 -6.31 3.31
N MET A 19 11.59 -6.03 4.63
CA MET A 19 10.90 -4.89 5.19
C MET A 19 11.89 -3.94 5.86
N GLU A 20 11.72 -2.66 5.63
CA GLU A 20 12.45 -1.59 6.33
C GLU A 20 11.55 -1.02 7.43
N LYS A 21 12.14 -0.74 8.61
CA LYS A 21 11.38 -0.17 9.73
C LYS A 21 11.10 1.31 9.50
N GLY A 22 9.84 1.68 9.74
CA GLY A 22 9.40 3.08 9.77
C GLY A 22 9.12 3.59 11.19
N SER A 23 8.35 4.66 11.28
CA SER A 23 7.85 5.20 12.54
C SER A 23 6.94 4.18 13.25
N LYS A 24 7.03 4.13 14.59
CA LYS A 24 6.24 3.15 15.37
C LYS A 24 4.75 3.46 15.28
N MET A 25 3.94 2.41 15.11
CA MET A 25 2.49 2.52 15.33
C MET A 25 2.21 2.71 16.84
N GLU A 26 1.32 3.63 17.14
CA GLU A 26 0.89 3.87 18.52
C GLU A 26 0.13 2.67 19.08
N LYS A 27 0.41 2.29 20.34
CA LYS A 27 -0.26 1.17 21.00
C LYS A 27 -1.79 1.32 21.07
N GLY A 28 -2.27 2.56 21.19
CA GLY A 28 -3.70 2.88 21.17
C GLY A 28 -4.34 2.54 19.82
N LEU A 29 -3.65 2.85 18.73
CA LEU A 29 -4.07 2.56 17.38
C LEU A 29 -4.11 1.04 17.12
N ILE A 30 -3.05 0.32 17.47
CA ILE A 30 -3.00 -1.16 17.36
C ILE A 30 -4.19 -1.78 18.11
N LYS A 31 -4.46 -1.33 19.34
CA LYS A 31 -5.61 -1.82 20.13
C LYS A 31 -6.95 -1.53 19.45
N LYS A 32 -7.12 -0.35 18.88
CA LYS A 32 -8.34 0.07 18.16
C LYS A 32 -8.61 -0.83 16.96
N TYR A 33 -7.58 -1.15 16.19
CA TYR A 33 -7.69 -1.91 14.95
C TYR A 33 -7.57 -3.44 15.12
N LYS A 34 -7.35 -3.93 16.34
CA LYS A 34 -7.13 -5.36 16.62
C LYS A 34 -8.24 -6.30 16.14
N THR A 35 -9.48 -5.81 16.09
CA THR A 35 -10.65 -6.58 15.64
C THR A 35 -11.05 -6.29 14.21
N ILE A 36 -10.35 -5.37 13.55
CA ILE A 36 -10.67 -4.90 12.20
C ILE A 36 -9.65 -5.42 11.19
N LEU A 37 -8.36 -5.40 11.56
CA LEU A 37 -7.26 -5.77 10.67
C LEU A 37 -6.85 -7.23 10.86
N PRO A 38 -6.34 -7.88 9.80
CA PRO A 38 -5.73 -9.20 9.86
C PRO A 38 -4.56 -9.26 10.85
N ALA A 39 -4.37 -10.41 11.47
CA ALA A 39 -3.31 -10.61 12.47
C ALA A 39 -1.91 -10.33 11.89
N GLU A 40 -1.67 -10.75 10.66
CA GLU A 40 -0.41 -10.57 9.95
C GLU A 40 -0.08 -9.08 9.73
N LEU A 41 -1.07 -8.25 9.45
CA LEU A 41 -0.87 -6.80 9.33
C LEU A 41 -0.58 -6.16 10.70
N LEU A 42 -1.23 -6.64 11.76
CA LEU A 42 -0.96 -6.18 13.12
C LEU A 42 0.46 -6.57 13.57
N GLU A 43 0.96 -7.75 13.20
CA GLU A 43 2.34 -8.16 13.44
C GLU A 43 3.34 -7.26 12.68
N ILE A 44 3.02 -6.87 11.45
CA ILE A 44 3.81 -5.88 10.70
C ILE A 44 3.84 -4.55 11.45
N TRP A 45 2.70 -4.07 11.95
CA TRP A 45 2.63 -2.83 12.71
C TRP A 45 3.47 -2.86 14.00
N GLU A 46 3.43 -3.99 14.72
CA GLU A 46 4.19 -4.17 15.97
C GLU A 46 5.71 -4.23 15.73
N ASN A 47 6.14 -4.91 14.66
CA ASN A 47 7.54 -5.18 14.38
C ASN A 47 8.23 -4.09 13.54
N TYR A 48 7.49 -3.50 12.57
CA TYR A 48 8.04 -2.59 11.56
C TYR A 48 7.39 -1.19 11.59
N GLY A 49 6.24 -1.02 12.26
CA GLY A 49 5.52 0.25 12.29
C GLY A 49 4.99 0.65 10.91
N GLN A 50 5.16 1.92 10.55
CA GLN A 50 4.88 2.46 9.22
C GLN A 50 6.08 2.21 8.29
N GLY A 51 6.46 0.94 8.18
CA GLY A 51 7.64 0.52 7.42
C GLY A 51 7.37 0.36 5.93
N ASP A 52 8.45 0.15 5.19
CA ASP A 52 8.44 0.01 3.74
C ASP A 52 8.65 -1.44 3.32
N LEU A 53 7.99 -1.86 2.21
CA LEU A 53 8.18 -3.13 1.53
C LEU A 53 8.62 -2.86 0.08
N LEU A 54 9.23 -3.85 -0.56
CA LEU A 54 9.69 -3.77 -1.95
C LEU A 54 10.61 -2.53 -2.16
N ASP A 55 11.60 -2.38 -1.27
CA ASP A 55 12.58 -1.27 -1.28
C ASP A 55 11.96 0.15 -1.30
N GLY A 56 10.76 0.32 -0.69
CA GLY A 56 10.03 1.59 -0.60
C GLY A 56 8.93 1.78 -1.64
N TYR A 57 8.65 0.75 -2.46
CA TYR A 57 7.52 0.80 -3.39
C TYR A 57 6.17 0.78 -2.68
N LEU A 58 6.05 -0.01 -1.60
CA LEU A 58 4.89 -0.07 -0.72
C LEU A 58 5.25 0.49 0.64
N ARG A 59 4.32 1.22 1.25
CA ARG A 59 4.44 1.79 2.58
C ARG A 59 3.24 1.46 3.42
N VAL A 60 3.49 0.92 4.60
CA VAL A 60 2.47 0.75 5.63
C VAL A 60 2.10 2.12 6.19
N ILE A 61 0.82 2.42 6.25
CA ILE A 61 0.33 3.73 6.71
C ILE A 61 -0.54 3.60 7.95
N ASN A 62 -0.68 4.73 8.68
CA ASN A 62 -1.70 4.88 9.68
C ASN A 62 -3.07 5.12 8.98
N PRO A 63 -4.06 4.22 9.12
CA PRO A 63 -5.35 4.39 8.46
C PRO A 63 -6.04 5.71 8.80
N GLU A 64 -5.89 6.22 10.02
CA GLU A 64 -6.57 7.45 10.45
C GLU A 64 -6.09 8.69 9.69
N GLU A 65 -4.85 8.68 9.20
CA GLU A 65 -4.32 9.77 8.40
C GLU A 65 -4.89 9.80 6.97
N TYR A 66 -5.40 8.68 6.46
CA TYR A 66 -5.86 8.54 5.07
C TYR A 66 -7.36 8.25 4.96
N GLN A 67 -8.07 7.95 6.06
CA GLN A 67 -9.47 7.53 6.00
C GLN A 67 -10.39 8.61 5.44
N GLU A 68 -10.22 9.86 5.88
CA GLU A 68 -11.01 10.98 5.38
C GLU A 68 -10.79 11.17 3.87
N LEU A 69 -9.53 11.22 3.43
CA LEU A 69 -9.17 11.29 2.02
C LEU A 69 -9.82 10.15 1.22
N LEU A 70 -9.74 8.91 1.73
CA LEU A 70 -10.34 7.75 1.07
C LEU A 70 -11.87 7.88 0.95
N ASN A 71 -12.53 8.36 2.02
CA ASN A 71 -13.97 8.56 2.03
C ASN A 71 -14.42 9.60 0.98
N GLU A 72 -13.64 10.63 0.77
CA GLU A 72 -13.93 11.70 -0.20
C GLU A 72 -13.63 11.27 -1.64
N THR A 73 -12.61 10.46 -1.85
CA THR A 73 -12.03 10.18 -3.17
C THR A 73 -12.38 8.81 -3.76
N TYR A 74 -12.93 7.89 -2.95
CA TYR A 74 -13.28 6.53 -3.37
C TYR A 74 -14.71 6.16 -2.96
N PHE A 75 -15.53 5.64 -3.86
CA PHE A 75 -16.96 5.39 -3.61
C PHE A 75 -17.24 4.36 -2.50
N ARG A 76 -16.28 3.48 -2.20
CA ARG A 76 -16.33 2.53 -1.07
C ARG A 76 -15.51 2.99 0.15
N GLY A 77 -15.06 4.23 0.20
CA GLY A 77 -14.17 4.71 1.25
C GLY A 77 -14.67 4.39 2.67
N GLU A 78 -15.98 4.60 2.94
CA GLU A 78 -16.60 4.34 4.25
C GLU A 78 -16.63 2.85 4.65
N PHE A 79 -16.47 1.93 3.69
CA PHE A 79 -16.47 0.49 3.91
C PHE A 79 -15.10 -0.15 3.75
N SER A 80 -14.07 0.67 3.60
CA SER A 80 -12.70 0.26 3.33
C SER A 80 -11.74 0.90 4.31
N VAL A 81 -10.70 0.17 4.71
CA VAL A 81 -9.63 0.68 5.58
C VAL A 81 -8.38 0.85 4.70
N PRO A 82 -7.80 2.06 4.59
CA PRO A 82 -6.53 2.26 3.90
C PRO A 82 -5.40 1.64 4.73
N ILE A 83 -4.61 0.74 4.13
CA ILE A 83 -3.59 -0.01 4.84
C ILE A 83 -2.16 0.26 4.35
N MET A 84 -2.00 0.57 3.07
CA MET A 84 -0.70 0.91 2.47
C MET A 84 -0.88 1.92 1.36
N THR A 85 0.20 2.64 1.03
CA THR A 85 0.32 3.44 -0.19
C THR A 85 1.33 2.81 -1.14
N LYS A 86 1.18 3.08 -2.44
CA LYS A 86 2.14 2.72 -3.48
C LYS A 86 2.94 3.95 -3.92
N ALA A 87 4.15 3.73 -4.36
CA ALA A 87 5.06 4.79 -4.81
C ALA A 87 4.48 5.74 -5.87
N PHE A 88 3.49 5.29 -6.65
CA PHE A 88 2.81 6.12 -7.67
C PHE A 88 1.46 6.69 -7.23
N GLY A 89 1.22 6.81 -5.91
CA GLY A 89 0.06 7.48 -5.36
C GLY A 89 -1.23 6.66 -5.28
N ASP A 90 -1.17 5.33 -5.52
CA ASP A 90 -2.32 4.46 -5.30
C ASP A 90 -2.45 4.12 -3.82
N ILE A 91 -3.68 3.86 -3.34
CA ILE A 91 -3.96 3.37 -1.98
C ILE A 91 -4.38 1.90 -2.03
N ILE A 92 -3.74 1.08 -1.20
CA ILE A 92 -4.17 -0.29 -0.94
C ILE A 92 -5.13 -0.28 0.23
N THR A 93 -6.27 -0.94 0.06
CA THR A 93 -7.37 -0.98 1.02
C THR A 93 -7.67 -2.40 1.48
N LEU A 94 -8.09 -2.54 2.74
CA LEU A 94 -8.81 -3.72 3.22
C LEU A 94 -10.30 -3.45 3.10
N GLU A 95 -10.99 -4.16 2.22
CA GLU A 95 -12.41 -4.00 1.96
C GLU A 95 -13.22 -5.08 2.67
N LYS A 96 -14.22 -4.67 3.44
CA LYS A 96 -15.11 -5.56 4.22
C LYS A 96 -14.34 -6.51 5.16
N GLY A 97 -13.13 -6.14 5.59
CA GLY A 97 -12.30 -6.96 6.45
C GLY A 97 -11.70 -8.22 5.80
N GLU A 98 -11.82 -8.38 4.48
CA GLU A 98 -11.48 -9.62 3.78
C GLU A 98 -10.67 -9.39 2.49
N TYR A 99 -11.11 -8.46 1.64
CA TYR A 99 -10.52 -8.29 0.31
C TYR A 99 -9.45 -7.21 0.28
N ILE A 100 -8.37 -7.42 -0.45
CA ILE A 100 -7.38 -6.39 -0.72
C ILE A 100 -7.73 -5.69 -2.02
N GLY A 101 -8.07 -4.40 -1.89
CA GLY A 101 -8.34 -3.48 -2.99
C GLY A 101 -7.11 -2.64 -3.34
N ILE A 102 -7.06 -2.15 -4.56
CA ILE A 102 -6.10 -1.13 -5.01
C ILE A 102 -6.90 -0.02 -5.68
N VAL A 103 -6.91 1.17 -5.06
CA VAL A 103 -7.49 2.37 -5.64
C VAL A 103 -6.43 3.06 -6.49
N LYS A 104 -6.61 3.04 -7.81
CA LYS A 104 -5.64 3.51 -8.80
C LYS A 104 -6.00 4.92 -9.26
N TYR A 105 -5.57 5.93 -8.51
CA TYR A 105 -5.94 7.31 -8.75
C TYR A 105 -5.51 7.83 -10.12
N LYS A 106 -4.26 7.57 -10.52
CA LYS A 106 -3.75 8.01 -11.84
C LYS A 106 -4.54 7.45 -13.02
N ASN A 107 -5.20 6.29 -12.85
CA ASN A 107 -5.97 5.61 -13.89
C ASN A 107 -7.49 5.84 -13.74
N GLY A 108 -7.94 6.48 -12.68
CA GLY A 108 -9.37 6.72 -12.42
C GLY A 108 -10.17 5.45 -12.15
N ASN A 109 -9.56 4.37 -11.67
CA ASN A 109 -10.22 3.10 -11.44
C ASN A 109 -9.77 2.40 -10.15
N PHE A 110 -10.39 1.27 -9.84
CA PHE A 110 -10.00 0.41 -8.73
C PHE A 110 -10.09 -1.06 -9.13
N ILE A 111 -9.41 -1.91 -8.39
CA ILE A 111 -9.48 -3.37 -8.56
C ILE A 111 -9.55 -4.04 -7.19
N ILE A 112 -10.15 -5.23 -7.13
CA ILE A 112 -9.94 -6.19 -6.05
C ILE A 112 -8.80 -7.10 -6.50
N ALA A 113 -7.68 -7.03 -5.80
CA ALA A 113 -6.44 -7.71 -6.22
C ALA A 113 -6.43 -9.17 -5.73
N VAL A 114 -6.89 -9.42 -4.51
CA VAL A 114 -6.87 -10.75 -3.89
C VAL A 114 -7.81 -10.80 -2.68
N ASN A 115 -8.22 -12.01 -2.29
CA ASN A 115 -8.92 -12.29 -1.05
C ASN A 115 -7.91 -12.76 0.01
N GLY A 116 -7.85 -12.06 1.14
CA GLY A 116 -6.94 -12.34 2.24
C GLY A 116 -5.63 -11.54 2.18
N PHE A 117 -5.23 -11.03 3.34
CA PHE A 117 -3.99 -10.27 3.47
C PHE A 117 -2.75 -11.18 3.44
N ASP A 118 -2.85 -12.39 3.99
CA ASP A 118 -1.84 -13.44 3.94
C ASP A 118 -1.46 -13.78 2.49
N LEU A 119 -2.46 -14.02 1.65
CA LEU A 119 -2.26 -14.29 0.23
C LEU A 119 -1.71 -13.06 -0.51
N PHE A 120 -2.12 -11.85 -0.11
CA PHE A 120 -1.54 -10.62 -0.66
C PHE A 120 -0.03 -10.56 -0.39
N ILE A 121 0.40 -10.80 0.84
CA ILE A 121 1.83 -10.80 1.22
C ILE A 121 2.60 -11.89 0.47
N GLN A 122 2.06 -13.12 0.38
CA GLN A 122 2.70 -14.20 -0.40
C GLN A 122 2.86 -13.82 -1.88
N ASN A 123 1.85 -13.21 -2.49
CA ASN A 123 1.88 -12.77 -3.87
C ASN A 123 2.91 -11.66 -4.15
N LEU A 124 3.35 -10.89 -3.14
CA LEU A 124 4.43 -9.91 -3.32
C LEU A 124 5.80 -10.56 -3.61
N MET A 125 5.92 -11.89 -3.49
CA MET A 125 7.10 -12.66 -3.89
C MET A 125 6.97 -13.26 -5.30
N ASP A 126 5.84 -13.09 -5.97
CA ASP A 126 5.56 -13.64 -7.29
C ASP A 126 5.79 -12.59 -8.38
N ASP A 127 6.75 -12.82 -9.27
CA ASP A 127 7.12 -11.88 -10.34
C ASP A 127 5.96 -11.59 -11.31
N TYR A 128 5.10 -12.58 -11.58
CA TYR A 128 3.93 -12.37 -12.42
C TYR A 128 2.92 -11.44 -11.76
N TYR A 129 2.68 -11.62 -10.45
CA TYR A 129 1.80 -10.75 -9.68
C TYR A 129 2.35 -9.32 -9.62
N LEU A 130 3.65 -9.18 -9.33
CA LEU A 130 4.32 -7.88 -9.34
C LEU A 130 4.24 -7.22 -10.72
N GLY A 131 4.50 -7.94 -11.79
CA GLY A 131 4.39 -7.43 -13.16
C GLY A 131 2.98 -6.98 -13.53
N LYS A 132 1.93 -7.64 -12.99
CA LYS A 132 0.53 -7.32 -13.27
C LYS A 132 0.01 -6.09 -12.51
N TYR A 133 0.42 -5.92 -11.24
CA TYR A 133 -0.17 -4.93 -10.34
C TYR A 133 0.80 -3.83 -9.90
N PHE A 134 2.11 -4.01 -10.14
CA PHE A 134 3.17 -3.14 -9.65
C PHE A 134 4.13 -2.77 -10.79
N GLN A 135 4.56 -1.54 -10.81
CA GLN A 135 5.42 -0.99 -11.86
C GLN A 135 6.87 -0.92 -11.34
N ILE A 136 7.40 -2.05 -10.90
CA ILE A 136 8.74 -2.12 -10.26
C ILE A 136 9.86 -1.55 -11.14
N PRO A 137 9.99 -1.91 -12.45
CA PRO A 137 11.04 -1.33 -13.30
C PRO A 137 10.96 0.20 -13.40
N GLN A 138 9.74 0.75 -13.54
CA GLN A 138 9.50 2.19 -13.61
C GLN A 138 9.82 2.88 -12.29
N TYR A 139 9.53 2.22 -11.17
CA TYR A 139 9.89 2.71 -9.84
C TYR A 139 11.40 2.80 -9.64
N GLU A 140 12.15 1.76 -10.02
CA GLU A 140 13.61 1.76 -9.94
C GLU A 140 14.24 2.89 -10.76
N GLU A 141 13.68 3.17 -11.95
CA GLU A 141 14.11 4.28 -12.79
C GLU A 141 13.75 5.64 -12.16
N ALA A 142 12.56 5.77 -11.57
CA ALA A 142 12.16 6.96 -10.84
C ALA A 142 13.07 7.23 -9.63
N VAL A 143 13.42 6.19 -8.86
CA VAL A 143 14.36 6.31 -7.73
C VAL A 143 15.74 6.77 -8.20
N LYS A 144 16.26 6.20 -9.30
CA LYS A 144 17.56 6.62 -9.87
C LYS A 144 17.57 8.09 -10.27
N ARG A 145 16.45 8.58 -10.82
CA ARG A 145 16.34 9.95 -11.33
C ARG A 145 16.02 10.98 -10.25
N LEU A 146 15.11 10.66 -9.33
CA LEU A 146 14.50 11.61 -8.39
C LEU A 146 14.91 11.37 -6.93
N GLY A 147 15.59 10.26 -6.64
CA GLY A 147 15.89 9.82 -5.27
C GLY A 147 14.69 9.16 -4.59
N LYS A 148 14.92 8.57 -3.42
CA LYS A 148 13.88 7.92 -2.61
C LYS A 148 12.80 8.94 -2.19
N LEU A 149 11.59 8.44 -2.01
CA LEU A 149 10.45 9.21 -1.52
C LEU A 149 10.51 9.38 0.01
N GLU A 150 10.04 10.52 0.50
CA GLU A 150 9.70 10.68 1.92
C GLU A 150 8.34 10.03 2.22
N HIS A 151 7.97 9.93 3.51
CA HIS A 151 6.80 9.17 3.94
C HIS A 151 5.47 9.67 3.34
N ASP A 152 5.34 10.97 3.15
CA ASP A 152 4.17 11.66 2.60
C ASP A 152 4.27 11.96 1.09
N GLU A 153 5.29 11.43 0.41
CA GLU A 153 5.53 11.66 -1.02
C GLU A 153 5.10 10.46 -1.88
N CYS A 154 4.79 10.77 -3.14
CA CYS A 154 4.71 9.78 -4.23
C CYS A 154 5.35 10.35 -5.50
N TYR A 155 5.60 9.48 -6.49
CA TYR A 155 5.96 9.90 -7.83
C TYR A 155 4.69 10.20 -8.62
N GLY A 156 4.34 11.48 -8.76
CA GLY A 156 3.20 11.95 -9.53
C GLY A 156 3.60 12.40 -10.93
N TYR A 157 2.73 12.18 -11.92
CA TYR A 157 2.92 12.71 -13.26
C TYR A 157 2.62 14.21 -13.31
N VAL A 158 3.54 14.97 -13.88
CA VAL A 158 3.40 16.42 -14.11
C VAL A 158 3.73 16.72 -15.58
N PRO A 159 2.73 17.13 -16.40
CA PRO A 159 1.29 17.27 -16.08
C PRO A 159 0.60 15.96 -15.72
N LEU A 160 -0.54 16.07 -15.02
CA LEU A 160 -1.38 14.90 -14.71
C LEU A 160 -1.82 14.17 -15.98
N LEU A 161 -1.93 12.83 -15.92
CA LEU A 161 -2.37 12.04 -17.09
C LEU A 161 -3.75 12.48 -17.58
N GLY A 162 -4.68 12.81 -16.68
CA GLY A 162 -6.01 13.33 -17.01
C GLY A 162 -6.00 14.71 -17.69
N LEU A 163 -4.88 15.42 -17.65
CA LEU A 163 -4.67 16.70 -18.35
C LEU A 163 -3.79 16.57 -19.63
N GLY A 164 -3.64 15.35 -20.15
CA GLY A 164 -2.85 15.07 -21.34
C GLY A 164 -1.35 14.83 -21.07
N GLY A 165 -0.96 14.66 -19.82
CA GLY A 165 0.38 14.18 -19.46
C GLY A 165 0.64 12.80 -20.03
N SER A 166 1.90 12.48 -20.34
CA SER A 166 2.28 11.14 -20.80
C SER A 166 2.86 10.31 -19.66
N GLU A 167 2.56 8.99 -19.67
CA GLU A 167 3.05 8.03 -18.67
C GLU A 167 4.51 7.65 -18.95
N ARG A 168 5.42 8.64 -18.74
CA ARG A 168 6.87 8.49 -18.91
C ARG A 168 7.58 8.90 -17.62
N VAL A 169 8.71 8.26 -17.33
CA VAL A 169 9.50 8.56 -16.11
C VAL A 169 10.01 10.01 -16.11
N GLU A 170 10.27 10.59 -17.27
CA GLU A 170 10.69 11.99 -17.41
C GLU A 170 9.65 12.98 -16.88
N ASN A 171 8.38 12.60 -16.90
CA ASN A 171 7.26 13.42 -16.42
C ASN A 171 6.93 13.20 -14.94
N LEU A 172 7.65 12.32 -14.25
CA LEU A 172 7.48 12.12 -12.82
C LEU A 172 8.16 13.24 -12.03
N SER A 173 7.53 13.61 -10.94
CA SER A 173 8.07 14.47 -9.88
C SER A 173 7.70 13.90 -8.53
N LYS A 174 8.50 14.18 -7.50
CA LYS A 174 8.11 13.90 -6.12
C LYS A 174 7.06 14.94 -5.72
N VAL A 175 5.91 14.46 -5.27
CA VAL A 175 4.77 15.28 -4.88
C VAL A 175 4.18 14.76 -3.58
N ASN A 176 3.52 15.62 -2.80
CA ASN A 176 2.78 15.15 -1.62
C ASN A 176 1.60 14.29 -2.07
N ILE A 177 1.50 13.06 -1.55
CA ILE A 177 0.55 12.05 -2.00
C ILE A 177 -0.91 12.48 -1.78
N ARG A 178 -1.24 13.11 -0.66
CA ARG A 178 -2.61 13.53 -0.35
C ARG A 178 -3.05 14.63 -1.30
N VAL A 179 -2.24 15.67 -1.44
CA VAL A 179 -2.50 16.78 -2.36
C VAL A 179 -2.64 16.28 -3.80
N HIS A 180 -1.79 15.33 -4.20
CA HIS A 180 -1.84 14.75 -5.55
C HIS A 180 -3.15 14.00 -5.81
N ILE A 181 -3.60 13.19 -4.85
CA ILE A 181 -4.87 12.46 -4.93
C ILE A 181 -6.06 13.44 -4.98
N GLU A 182 -6.05 14.47 -4.13
CA GLU A 182 -7.10 15.51 -4.11
C GLU A 182 -7.21 16.23 -5.46
N ILE A 183 -6.08 16.65 -6.04
CA ILE A 183 -6.07 17.32 -7.35
C ILE A 183 -6.59 16.38 -8.45
N ILE A 184 -6.17 15.11 -8.47
CA ILE A 184 -6.66 14.14 -9.45
C ILE A 184 -8.18 14.02 -9.34
N THR A 185 -8.71 13.80 -8.15
CA THR A 185 -10.15 13.54 -7.95
C THR A 185 -11.02 14.78 -8.11
N GLN A 186 -10.48 15.98 -7.88
CA GLN A 186 -11.15 17.24 -8.26
C GLN A 186 -11.35 17.35 -9.78
N LEU A 187 -10.44 16.81 -10.58
CA LEU A 187 -10.50 16.85 -12.05
C LEU A 187 -11.29 15.67 -12.64
N THR A 188 -11.18 14.49 -12.08
CA THR A 188 -11.71 13.25 -12.66
C THR A 188 -12.98 12.73 -11.95
N GLY A 189 -13.30 13.29 -10.81
CA GLY A 189 -14.37 12.80 -9.94
C GLY A 189 -13.91 11.69 -8.99
N LYS A 190 -14.81 11.25 -8.14
CA LYS A 190 -14.61 10.20 -7.14
C LYS A 190 -14.42 8.85 -7.83
N ILE A 191 -13.38 8.10 -7.46
CA ILE A 191 -13.07 6.81 -8.10
C ILE A 191 -14.22 5.83 -7.91
N GLY A 192 -14.68 5.23 -9.02
CA GLY A 192 -15.74 4.22 -9.05
C GLY A 192 -17.17 4.78 -9.15
N MET A 193 -17.31 6.08 -9.37
CA MET A 193 -18.61 6.74 -9.62
C MET A 193 -18.78 7.08 -11.08
#